data_52077f1931b8e28bb1e27ccc4984dd2a
#
_entry.id   52077f1931b8e28bb1e27ccc4984dd2a
#
_cell.length_a   1.000
_cell.length_b   1.000
_cell.length_c   1.000
_cell.angle_alpha   90.00
_cell.angle_beta   90.00
_cell.angle_gamma   90.00
#
_symmetry.space_group_name_H-M   'P 1'
#
loop_
_entity.id
_entity.type
_entity.pdbx_description
1 polymer ?
#
loop_
_entity_poly.entity_id
_entity_poly.type
_entity_poly.pdbx_seq_one_letter_code
_entity_poly.pdbx_strand_id
1 'polypeptide(L)'
;MKSGLFILIVCLLFPAYVCADTSKHALEENRKLLHSLDSLLEQQDLFVRVKEERIKQLKMQYSRVKDVKELYAMNRMVYLEYRVYDADSALHYINKNIQLAQQTNNRTWEVVSLLEQSFVLTSSGLLTEALKAVSDIQPEELPQNLRSEYFGRLCTLYSRLRDYSSENSQLSEHYNNLQKAFRDSVYLTATPDELRYWNCRAWLYMGTPEIEPVKQAFEENKQTLSNDSRKYSIATYNLSAIYRSENNESKYLENLILSAMADIRSVNGDIGSLQEIAEYLFKHGEIDRAYNYILYCSQKAMLFHNRVRIVKMSHLQNQIYKAYQEQSRTQQKP
;
A
#
# COMPACT_ATOMS: atom_id res chain seq x y z
N MET A 1 53.07 -31.48 13.13
CA MET A 1 51.84 -31.45 12.35
C MET A 1 50.67 -31.34 13.29
N LYS A 2 50.26 -30.14 13.66
CA LYS A 2 48.98 -29.77 14.32
C LYS A 2 48.95 -28.25 14.38
N SER A 3 48.61 -27.60 13.29
CA SER A 3 48.22 -26.18 13.29
C SER A 3 47.52 -25.88 11.96
N GLY A 4 46.20 -26.00 11.94
CA GLY A 4 45.46 -25.77 10.72
C GLY A 4 43.94 -25.93 10.87
N LEU A 5 43.34 -25.63 12.04
CA LEU A 5 41.87 -25.78 12.20
C LEU A 5 41.23 -24.67 13.07
N PHE A 6 41.77 -23.47 13.09
CA PHE A 6 41.20 -22.41 13.96
C PHE A 6 40.80 -21.12 13.23
N ILE A 7 40.85 -21.05 11.89
CA ILE A 7 40.57 -19.81 11.14
C ILE A 7 39.21 -19.81 10.45
N LEU A 8 38.46 -20.95 10.40
CA LEU A 8 37.24 -21.06 9.60
C LEU A 8 35.93 -20.76 10.35
N ILE A 9 35.97 -20.58 11.68
CA ILE A 9 34.73 -20.32 12.47
C ILE A 9 34.44 -18.83 12.69
N VAL A 10 35.43 -17.96 12.53
CA VAL A 10 35.25 -16.50 12.77
C VAL A 10 34.52 -15.78 11.65
N CYS A 11 34.59 -16.27 10.40
CA CYS A 11 33.97 -15.57 9.25
C CYS A 11 32.47 -15.77 9.08
N LEU A 12 31.84 -16.73 9.79
CA LEU A 12 30.38 -16.98 9.69
C LEU A 12 29.53 -16.26 10.76
N LEU A 13 30.18 -15.76 11.83
CA LEU A 13 29.47 -15.03 12.90
C LEU A 13 29.47 -13.51 12.71
N PHE A 14 30.35 -12.97 11.88
CA PHE A 14 30.46 -11.52 11.63
C PHE A 14 29.24 -10.87 10.94
N PRO A 15 28.62 -11.46 9.89
CA PRO A 15 27.47 -10.83 9.25
C PRO A 15 26.20 -10.84 10.13
N ALA A 16 26.01 -11.84 10.98
CA ALA A 16 24.86 -11.89 11.88
C ALA A 16 24.98 -10.87 13.03
N TYR A 17 26.19 -10.61 13.52
CA TYR A 17 26.44 -9.65 14.60
C TYR A 17 26.30 -8.20 14.12
N VAL A 18 26.79 -7.87 12.92
CA VAL A 18 26.66 -6.54 12.31
C VAL A 18 25.21 -6.23 11.98
N CYS A 19 24.44 -7.21 11.49
CA CYS A 19 23.02 -7.02 11.16
C CYS A 19 22.15 -6.80 12.42
N ALA A 20 22.47 -7.48 13.53
CA ALA A 20 21.76 -7.32 14.80
C ALA A 20 22.02 -5.95 15.45
N ASP A 21 23.21 -5.38 15.25
CA ASP A 21 23.59 -4.08 15.81
C ASP A 21 22.95 -2.92 15.04
N THR A 22 22.92 -2.98 13.71
CA THR A 22 22.26 -1.97 12.86
C THR A 22 20.76 -1.89 13.09
N SER A 23 20.09 -3.03 13.31
CA SER A 23 18.65 -3.06 13.55
C SER A 23 18.26 -2.52 14.93
N LYS A 24 19.06 -2.81 15.97
CA LYS A 24 18.86 -2.20 17.31
C LYS A 24 19.04 -0.70 17.27
N HIS A 25 20.05 -0.23 16.55
CA HIS A 25 20.29 1.20 16.35
C HIS A 25 19.11 1.87 15.62
N ALA A 26 18.60 1.25 14.55
CA ALA A 26 17.45 1.74 13.81
C ALA A 26 16.18 1.85 14.70
N LEU A 27 15.92 0.87 15.57
CA LEU A 27 14.80 0.90 16.52
C LEU A 27 14.98 2.05 17.53
N GLU A 28 16.18 2.25 18.05
CA GLU A 28 16.45 3.33 19.02
C GLU A 28 16.28 4.72 18.38
N GLU A 29 16.83 4.96 17.20
CA GLU A 29 16.67 6.20 16.46
C GLU A 29 15.19 6.50 16.14
N ASN A 30 14.40 5.49 15.85
CA ASN A 30 12.98 5.63 15.49
C ASN A 30 12.02 5.46 16.69
N ARG A 31 12.51 5.34 17.92
CA ARG A 31 11.69 5.12 19.11
C ARG A 31 10.59 6.19 19.29
N LYS A 32 10.93 7.46 19.09
CA LYS A 32 9.96 8.56 19.18
C LYS A 32 8.86 8.47 18.12
N LEU A 33 9.22 8.09 16.89
CA LEU A 33 8.25 7.90 15.81
C LEU A 33 7.33 6.70 16.09
N LEU A 34 7.87 5.61 16.62
CA LEU A 34 7.07 4.46 17.04
C LEU A 34 6.08 4.83 18.16
N HIS A 35 6.47 5.62 19.15
CA HIS A 35 5.54 6.14 20.17
C HIS A 35 4.47 7.05 19.57
N SER A 36 4.83 7.88 18.58
CA SER A 36 3.85 8.71 17.88
C SER A 36 2.87 7.86 17.07
N LEU A 37 3.33 6.76 16.48
CA LEU A 37 2.48 5.80 15.77
C LEU A 37 1.52 5.08 16.75
N ASP A 38 2.00 4.65 17.93
CA ASP A 38 1.16 4.06 18.98
C ASP A 38 0.02 5.04 19.37
N SER A 39 0.37 6.30 19.62
CA SER A 39 -0.61 7.36 19.97
C SER A 39 -1.63 7.62 18.85
N LEU A 40 -1.22 7.53 17.58
CA LEU A 40 -2.15 7.66 16.45
C LEU A 40 -3.12 6.48 16.34
N LEU A 41 -2.66 5.27 16.63
CA LEU A 41 -3.53 4.10 16.67
C LEU A 41 -4.59 4.21 17.76
N GLU A 42 -4.24 4.73 18.93
CA GLU A 42 -5.19 5.02 20.00
C GLU A 42 -6.22 6.09 19.62
N GLN A 43 -5.83 7.05 18.79
CA GLN A 43 -6.67 8.18 18.34
C GLN A 43 -7.42 7.89 17.02
N GLN A 44 -7.35 6.69 16.47
CA GLN A 44 -7.91 6.37 15.15
C GLN A 44 -9.38 6.78 14.98
N ASP A 45 -10.19 6.67 16.03
CA ASP A 45 -11.62 7.01 15.98
C ASP A 45 -11.87 8.50 15.73
N LEU A 46 -10.91 9.36 16.07
CA LEU A 46 -10.99 10.79 15.74
C LEU A 46 -10.91 10.99 14.21
N PHE A 47 -9.98 10.32 13.55
CA PHE A 47 -9.82 10.43 12.08
C PHE A 47 -11.02 9.84 11.35
N VAL A 48 -11.57 8.74 11.86
CA VAL A 48 -12.82 8.14 11.33
C VAL A 48 -13.96 9.15 11.42
N ARG A 49 -14.18 9.78 12.59
CA ARG A 49 -15.25 10.78 12.77
C ARG A 49 -15.09 11.97 11.85
N VAL A 50 -13.87 12.49 11.68
CA VAL A 50 -13.60 13.60 10.76
C VAL A 50 -13.93 13.21 9.33
N LYS A 51 -13.56 12.02 8.91
CA LYS A 51 -13.85 11.48 7.57
C LYS A 51 -15.37 11.30 7.35
N GLU A 52 -16.07 10.73 8.32
CA GLU A 52 -17.52 10.52 8.24
C GLU A 52 -18.29 11.87 8.16
N GLU A 53 -17.87 12.87 8.92
CA GLU A 53 -18.49 14.20 8.82
C GLU A 53 -18.26 14.83 7.43
N ARG A 54 -17.07 14.71 6.86
CA ARG A 54 -16.79 15.17 5.49
C ARG A 54 -17.64 14.45 4.45
N ILE A 55 -17.78 13.12 4.56
CA ILE A 55 -18.67 12.31 3.71
C ILE A 55 -20.12 12.79 3.83
N LYS A 56 -20.59 13.02 5.04
CA LYS A 56 -21.96 13.53 5.30
C LYS A 56 -22.19 14.89 4.65
N GLN A 57 -21.24 15.81 4.74
CA GLN A 57 -21.32 17.11 4.10
C GLN A 57 -21.39 16.99 2.55
N LEU A 58 -20.55 16.13 1.96
CA LEU A 58 -20.59 15.85 0.53
C LEU A 58 -21.94 15.25 0.11
N LYS A 59 -22.52 14.34 0.87
CA LYS A 59 -23.84 13.75 0.59
C LYS A 59 -24.98 14.79 0.69
N MET A 60 -24.89 15.73 1.61
CA MET A 60 -25.87 16.84 1.69
C MET A 60 -25.78 17.77 0.47
N GLN A 61 -24.58 18.05 -0.05
CA GLN A 61 -24.40 18.80 -1.28
C GLN A 61 -24.91 18.00 -2.50
N TYR A 62 -24.57 16.73 -2.57
CA TYR A 62 -25.03 15.81 -3.63
C TYR A 62 -26.55 15.82 -3.81
N SER A 63 -27.33 15.84 -2.73
CA SER A 63 -28.79 15.81 -2.78
C SER A 63 -29.43 17.04 -3.46
N ARG A 64 -28.67 18.10 -3.67
CA ARG A 64 -29.14 19.38 -4.29
C ARG A 64 -28.74 19.49 -5.76
N VAL A 65 -27.88 18.61 -6.25
CA VAL A 65 -27.36 18.65 -7.63
C VAL A 65 -28.37 18.05 -8.59
N LYS A 66 -28.66 18.75 -9.69
CA LYS A 66 -29.56 18.30 -10.77
C LYS A 66 -28.87 18.20 -12.12
N ASP A 67 -27.82 18.98 -12.34
CA ASP A 67 -27.04 18.92 -13.56
C ASP A 67 -26.24 17.62 -13.64
N VAL A 68 -26.27 16.96 -14.80
CA VAL A 68 -25.67 15.64 -15.00
C VAL A 68 -24.14 15.66 -14.85
N LYS A 69 -23.49 16.74 -15.31
CA LYS A 69 -22.02 16.89 -15.21
C LYS A 69 -21.62 17.13 -13.76
N GLU A 70 -22.36 17.96 -13.05
CA GLU A 70 -22.14 18.18 -11.62
C GLU A 70 -22.42 16.91 -10.82
N LEU A 71 -23.46 16.15 -11.19
CA LEU A 71 -23.80 14.87 -10.54
C LEU A 71 -22.69 13.84 -10.70
N TYR A 72 -22.10 13.72 -11.90
CA TYR A 72 -20.95 12.87 -12.15
C TYR A 72 -19.75 13.29 -11.28
N ALA A 73 -19.46 14.58 -11.22
CA ALA A 73 -18.37 15.12 -10.40
C ALA A 73 -18.59 14.85 -8.91
N MET A 74 -19.80 15.08 -8.40
CA MET A 74 -20.16 14.85 -7.00
C MET A 74 -20.10 13.37 -6.62
N ASN A 75 -20.62 12.46 -7.46
CA ASN A 75 -20.46 11.02 -7.27
C ASN A 75 -18.98 10.65 -7.12
N ARG A 76 -18.14 11.22 -7.98
CA ARG A 76 -16.70 10.98 -7.95
C ARG A 76 -16.05 11.52 -6.68
N MET A 77 -16.45 12.68 -6.19
CA MET A 77 -15.97 13.22 -4.92
C MET A 77 -16.32 12.30 -3.75
N VAL A 78 -17.55 11.82 -3.68
CA VAL A 78 -17.99 10.89 -2.63
C VAL A 78 -17.27 9.53 -2.76
N TYR A 79 -17.11 9.03 -3.98
CA TYR A 79 -16.30 7.84 -4.25
C TYR A 79 -14.86 7.97 -3.72
N LEU A 80 -14.19 9.11 -3.97
CA LEU A 80 -12.81 9.33 -3.53
C LEU A 80 -12.64 9.26 -2.01
N GLU A 81 -13.66 9.62 -1.24
CA GLU A 81 -13.66 9.43 0.21
C GLU A 81 -13.80 7.96 0.60
N TYR A 82 -14.61 7.19 -0.11
CA TYR A 82 -14.86 5.78 0.21
C TYR A 82 -13.82 4.80 -0.33
N ARG A 83 -13.13 5.12 -1.44
CA ARG A 83 -12.35 4.16 -2.24
C ARG A 83 -11.31 3.31 -1.51
N VAL A 84 -10.84 3.76 -0.33
CA VAL A 84 -9.87 3.07 0.53
C VAL A 84 -10.40 2.86 1.95
N TYR A 85 -11.67 3.19 2.17
CA TYR A 85 -12.32 3.17 3.47
C TYR A 85 -13.48 2.17 3.53
N ASP A 86 -14.39 2.21 2.55
CA ASP A 86 -15.57 1.34 2.44
C ASP A 86 -15.78 0.96 0.97
N ALA A 87 -15.47 -0.28 0.63
CA ALA A 87 -15.49 -0.77 -0.74
C ALA A 87 -16.91 -0.79 -1.34
N ASP A 88 -17.92 -1.16 -0.55
CA ASP A 88 -19.31 -1.28 -1.03
C ASP A 88 -19.88 0.11 -1.36
N SER A 89 -19.67 1.09 -0.48
CA SER A 89 -20.04 2.48 -0.75
C SER A 89 -19.27 3.05 -1.95
N ALA A 90 -17.99 2.76 -2.08
CA ALA A 90 -17.19 3.19 -3.24
C ALA A 90 -17.77 2.64 -4.54
N LEU A 91 -18.06 1.34 -4.61
CA LEU A 91 -18.67 0.69 -5.78
C LEU A 91 -20.05 1.25 -6.10
N HIS A 92 -20.85 1.58 -5.09
CA HIS A 92 -22.17 2.19 -5.30
C HIS A 92 -22.08 3.50 -6.07
N TYR A 93 -21.16 4.41 -5.70
CA TYR A 93 -21.01 5.70 -6.40
C TYR A 93 -20.33 5.56 -7.75
N ILE A 94 -19.41 4.63 -7.93
CA ILE A 94 -18.82 4.31 -9.23
C ILE A 94 -19.90 3.79 -10.20
N ASN A 95 -20.74 2.87 -9.76
CA ASN A 95 -21.79 2.31 -10.61
C ASN A 95 -22.79 3.38 -11.06
N LYS A 96 -23.11 4.35 -10.21
CA LYS A 96 -23.88 5.53 -10.62
C LYS A 96 -23.17 6.32 -11.74
N ASN A 97 -21.86 6.50 -11.63
CA ASN A 97 -21.09 7.21 -12.66
C ASN A 97 -21.02 6.43 -13.98
N ILE A 98 -20.90 5.11 -13.92
CA ILE A 98 -20.97 4.27 -15.13
C ILE A 98 -22.34 4.42 -15.81
N GLN A 99 -23.43 4.39 -15.05
CA GLN A 99 -24.79 4.59 -15.58
C GLN A 99 -24.96 5.98 -16.22
N LEU A 100 -24.48 7.05 -15.55
CA LEU A 100 -24.52 8.41 -16.12
C LEU A 100 -23.69 8.52 -17.40
N ALA A 101 -22.51 7.91 -17.45
CA ALA A 101 -21.67 7.89 -18.63
C ALA A 101 -22.34 7.19 -19.81
N GLN A 102 -23.00 6.06 -19.58
CA GLN A 102 -23.77 5.31 -20.58
C GLN A 102 -25.00 6.10 -21.07
N GLN A 103 -25.79 6.70 -20.16
CA GLN A 103 -26.94 7.51 -20.49
C GLN A 103 -26.60 8.75 -21.34
N THR A 104 -25.41 9.31 -21.14
CA THR A 104 -24.92 10.49 -21.86
C THR A 104 -24.00 10.14 -23.04
N ASN A 105 -23.79 8.86 -23.33
CA ASN A 105 -22.82 8.37 -24.32
C ASN A 105 -21.41 8.99 -24.15
N ASN A 106 -21.00 9.26 -22.91
CA ASN A 106 -19.70 9.86 -22.60
C ASN A 106 -18.65 8.77 -22.36
N ARG A 107 -17.94 8.37 -23.41
CA ARG A 107 -16.92 7.32 -23.35
C ARG A 107 -15.78 7.64 -22.36
N THR A 108 -15.37 8.90 -22.24
CA THR A 108 -14.32 9.32 -21.29
C THR A 108 -14.75 9.09 -19.84
N TRP A 109 -15.97 9.47 -19.49
CA TRP A 109 -16.51 9.22 -18.16
C TRP A 109 -16.65 7.74 -17.85
N GLU A 110 -17.08 6.97 -18.85
CA GLU A 110 -17.21 5.52 -18.71
C GLU A 110 -15.87 4.87 -18.42
N VAL A 111 -14.83 5.17 -19.23
CA VAL A 111 -13.47 4.62 -19.02
C VAL A 111 -12.91 5.01 -17.66
N VAL A 112 -13.00 6.29 -17.26
CA VAL A 112 -12.55 6.73 -15.92
C VAL A 112 -13.23 5.93 -14.83
N SER A 113 -14.56 5.75 -14.91
CA SER A 113 -15.32 5.03 -13.90
C SER A 113 -14.99 3.53 -13.86
N LEU A 114 -14.75 2.90 -15.03
CA LEU A 114 -14.33 1.49 -15.10
C LEU A 114 -12.92 1.29 -14.51
N LEU A 115 -11.99 2.22 -14.74
CA LEU A 115 -10.66 2.18 -14.12
C LEU A 115 -10.74 2.37 -12.59
N GLU A 116 -11.63 3.24 -12.11
CA GLU A 116 -11.89 3.42 -10.69
C GLU A 116 -12.57 2.19 -10.06
N GLN A 117 -13.49 1.55 -10.77
CA GLN A 117 -14.13 0.29 -10.37
C GLN A 117 -13.10 -0.84 -10.24
N SER A 118 -12.26 -1.01 -11.25
CA SER A 118 -11.17 -2.00 -11.24
C SER A 118 -10.22 -1.77 -10.06
N PHE A 119 -9.95 -0.51 -9.68
CA PHE A 119 -9.13 -0.21 -8.49
C PHE A 119 -9.76 -0.75 -7.20
N VAL A 120 -11.03 -0.47 -6.96
CA VAL A 120 -11.72 -0.91 -5.72
C VAL A 120 -11.82 -2.42 -5.69
N LEU A 121 -12.21 -3.05 -6.80
CA LEU A 121 -12.30 -4.51 -6.94
C LEU A 121 -10.94 -5.19 -6.70
N THR A 122 -9.86 -4.64 -7.26
CA THR A 122 -8.48 -5.12 -7.01
C THR A 122 -8.10 -5.03 -5.54
N SER A 123 -8.42 -3.90 -4.90
CA SER A 123 -8.11 -3.65 -3.49
C SER A 123 -8.91 -4.56 -2.56
N SER A 124 -10.13 -4.94 -2.96
CA SER A 124 -11.00 -5.89 -2.22
C SER A 124 -10.68 -7.36 -2.53
N GLY A 125 -9.76 -7.64 -3.47
CA GLY A 125 -9.39 -8.99 -3.88
C GLY A 125 -10.41 -9.69 -4.79
N LEU A 126 -11.32 -8.94 -5.41
CA LEU A 126 -12.25 -9.39 -6.46
C LEU A 126 -11.56 -9.28 -7.83
N LEU A 127 -10.50 -10.09 -8.00
CA LEU A 127 -9.51 -9.91 -9.07
C LEU A 127 -10.08 -10.24 -10.46
N THR A 128 -10.97 -11.22 -10.54
CA THR A 128 -11.65 -11.60 -11.82
C THR A 128 -12.59 -10.48 -12.27
N GLU A 129 -13.37 -9.95 -11.35
CA GLU A 129 -14.28 -8.82 -11.60
C GLU A 129 -13.51 -7.56 -11.96
N ALA A 130 -12.35 -7.34 -11.33
CA ALA A 130 -11.47 -6.21 -11.64
C ALA A 130 -10.90 -6.30 -13.07
N LEU A 131 -10.52 -7.49 -13.53
CA LEU A 131 -10.11 -7.74 -14.93
C LEU A 131 -11.26 -7.49 -15.89
N LYS A 132 -12.43 -8.04 -15.59
CA LYS A 132 -13.63 -7.88 -16.42
C LYS A 132 -14.03 -6.41 -16.58
N ALA A 133 -13.90 -5.61 -15.53
CA ALA A 133 -14.24 -4.18 -15.57
C ALA A 133 -13.45 -3.38 -16.61
N VAL A 134 -12.25 -3.84 -16.99
CA VAL A 134 -11.37 -3.13 -17.94
C VAL A 134 -11.13 -3.90 -19.24
N SER A 135 -11.77 -5.07 -19.44
CA SER A 135 -11.53 -5.96 -20.60
C SER A 135 -11.89 -5.32 -21.94
N ASP A 136 -12.90 -4.46 -21.97
CA ASP A 136 -13.42 -3.84 -23.20
C ASP A 136 -12.81 -2.48 -23.49
N ILE A 137 -11.81 -2.07 -22.69
CA ILE A 137 -11.08 -0.83 -22.93
C ILE A 137 -9.99 -1.07 -23.95
N GLN A 138 -10.00 -0.28 -25.04
CA GLN A 138 -8.95 -0.28 -26.05
C GLN A 138 -7.93 0.82 -25.70
N PRO A 139 -6.73 0.46 -25.19
CA PRO A 139 -5.77 1.45 -24.71
C PRO A 139 -5.24 2.36 -25.82
N GLU A 140 -5.26 1.92 -27.08
CA GLU A 140 -4.79 2.69 -28.23
C GLU A 140 -5.69 3.92 -28.51
N GLU A 141 -6.96 3.85 -28.15
CA GLU A 141 -7.94 4.92 -28.33
C GLU A 141 -7.92 5.93 -27.18
N LEU A 142 -7.19 5.64 -26.10
CA LEU A 142 -7.17 6.49 -24.93
C LEU A 142 -6.15 7.66 -25.05
N PRO A 143 -6.48 8.85 -24.51
CA PRO A 143 -5.48 9.88 -24.30
C PRO A 143 -4.39 9.39 -23.36
N GLN A 144 -3.20 9.97 -23.48
CA GLN A 144 -1.97 9.47 -22.82
C GLN A 144 -2.13 9.27 -21.31
N ASN A 145 -2.75 10.22 -20.61
CA ASN A 145 -2.97 10.15 -19.16
C ASN A 145 -3.89 8.98 -18.74
N LEU A 146 -4.94 8.69 -19.51
CA LEU A 146 -5.82 7.55 -19.25
C LEU A 146 -5.16 6.23 -19.67
N ARG A 147 -4.33 6.25 -20.71
CA ARG A 147 -3.55 5.09 -21.15
C ARG A 147 -2.54 4.67 -20.08
N SER A 148 -1.80 5.62 -19.51
CA SER A 148 -0.88 5.34 -18.42
C SER A 148 -1.61 4.83 -17.17
N GLU A 149 -2.81 5.35 -16.89
CA GLU A 149 -3.64 4.88 -15.78
C GLU A 149 -4.12 3.43 -16.01
N TYR A 150 -4.62 3.13 -17.22
CA TYR A 150 -5.03 1.78 -17.59
C TYR A 150 -3.90 0.76 -17.37
N PHE A 151 -2.71 1.01 -17.90
CA PHE A 151 -1.56 0.13 -17.70
C PHE A 151 -1.15 0.05 -16.22
N GLY A 152 -1.22 1.15 -15.48
CA GLY A 152 -0.97 1.16 -14.04
C GLY A 152 -1.96 0.31 -13.23
N ARG A 153 -3.24 0.29 -13.64
CA ARG A 153 -4.27 -0.58 -13.04
C ARG A 153 -3.96 -2.06 -13.31
N LEU A 154 -3.65 -2.41 -14.55
CA LEU A 154 -3.28 -3.79 -14.89
C LEU A 154 -1.98 -4.23 -14.20
N CYS A 155 -0.97 -3.39 -14.14
CA CYS A 155 0.26 -3.67 -13.40
C CYS A 155 -0.03 -4.00 -11.93
N THR A 156 -0.88 -3.21 -11.26
CA THR A 156 -1.29 -3.45 -9.87
C THR A 156 -2.11 -4.74 -9.73
N LEU A 157 -3.05 -4.97 -10.63
CA LEU A 157 -3.92 -6.15 -10.62
C LEU A 157 -3.11 -7.45 -10.79
N TYR A 158 -2.18 -7.50 -11.75
CA TYR A 158 -1.32 -8.66 -11.93
C TYR A 158 -0.32 -8.86 -10.80
N SER A 159 0.10 -7.78 -10.12
CA SER A 159 0.85 -7.90 -8.86
C SER A 159 0.03 -8.62 -7.78
N ARG A 160 -1.26 -8.30 -7.64
CA ARG A 160 -2.16 -8.97 -6.69
C ARG A 160 -2.44 -10.43 -7.07
N LEU A 161 -2.63 -10.71 -8.35
CA LEU A 161 -2.79 -12.07 -8.86
C LEU A 161 -1.54 -12.93 -8.58
N ARG A 162 -0.34 -12.38 -8.82
CA ARG A 162 0.92 -13.02 -8.46
C ARG A 162 1.01 -13.33 -6.98
N ASP A 163 0.73 -12.34 -6.12
CA ASP A 163 0.80 -12.50 -4.67
C ASP A 163 -0.22 -13.53 -4.16
N TYR A 164 -1.42 -13.57 -4.74
CA TYR A 164 -2.46 -14.54 -4.41
C TYR A 164 -2.09 -15.97 -4.84
N SER A 165 -1.33 -16.10 -5.93
CA SER A 165 -0.91 -17.39 -6.52
C SER A 165 0.50 -17.79 -6.10
N SER A 166 1.06 -17.23 -5.04
CA SER A 166 2.46 -17.40 -4.63
C SER A 166 2.86 -18.85 -4.34
N GLU A 167 1.91 -19.69 -3.95
CA GLU A 167 2.13 -21.14 -3.72
C GLU A 167 2.20 -21.96 -5.02
N ASN A 168 1.74 -21.41 -6.15
CA ASN A 168 1.86 -22.02 -7.47
C ASN A 168 2.92 -21.27 -8.29
N SER A 169 4.14 -21.81 -8.34
CA SER A 169 5.28 -21.15 -8.97
C SER A 169 5.06 -20.79 -10.45
N GLN A 170 4.45 -21.69 -11.24
CA GLN A 170 4.20 -21.47 -12.65
C GLN A 170 3.18 -20.33 -12.88
N LEU A 171 2.11 -20.31 -12.11
CA LEU A 171 1.07 -19.29 -12.21
C LEU A 171 1.58 -17.94 -11.70
N SER A 172 2.33 -17.95 -10.60
CA SER A 172 2.98 -16.77 -10.05
C SER A 172 3.98 -16.16 -11.03
N GLU A 173 4.78 -16.97 -11.72
CA GLU A 173 5.71 -16.52 -12.75
C GLU A 173 4.96 -15.93 -13.96
N HIS A 174 3.89 -16.57 -14.43
CA HIS A 174 3.06 -16.03 -15.48
C HIS A 174 2.53 -14.62 -15.16
N TYR A 175 1.95 -14.44 -13.98
CA TYR A 175 1.45 -13.13 -13.56
C TYR A 175 2.57 -12.11 -13.34
N ASN A 176 3.74 -12.53 -12.88
CA ASN A 176 4.90 -11.68 -12.77
C ASN A 176 5.36 -11.14 -14.14
N ASN A 177 5.33 -11.96 -15.17
CA ASN A 177 5.68 -11.56 -16.54
C ASN A 177 4.67 -10.56 -17.11
N LEU A 178 3.37 -10.77 -16.88
CA LEU A 178 2.33 -9.81 -17.25
C LEU A 178 2.48 -8.48 -16.48
N GLN A 179 2.74 -8.54 -15.18
CA GLN A 179 3.01 -7.34 -14.38
C GLN A 179 4.20 -6.54 -14.93
N LYS A 180 5.30 -7.21 -15.31
CA LYS A 180 6.47 -6.57 -15.92
C LYS A 180 6.12 -5.89 -17.24
N ALA A 181 5.39 -6.57 -18.13
CA ALA A 181 4.97 -6.01 -19.42
C ALA A 181 4.11 -4.75 -19.26
N PHE A 182 3.15 -4.76 -18.32
CA PHE A 182 2.35 -3.56 -18.04
C PHE A 182 3.13 -2.47 -17.34
N ARG A 183 4.12 -2.80 -16.51
CA ARG A 183 5.04 -1.81 -15.93
C ARG A 183 5.86 -1.12 -17.02
N ASP A 184 6.33 -1.86 -18.02
CA ASP A 184 7.06 -1.30 -19.15
C ASP A 184 6.15 -0.37 -19.98
N SER A 185 4.87 -0.72 -20.12
CA SER A 185 3.87 0.15 -20.75
C SER A 185 3.64 1.44 -19.95
N VAL A 186 3.61 1.37 -18.61
CA VAL A 186 3.57 2.58 -17.73
C VAL A 186 4.83 3.42 -17.93
N TYR A 187 6.00 2.80 -17.99
CA TYR A 187 7.27 3.49 -18.21
C TYR A 187 7.26 4.35 -19.48
N LEU A 188 6.64 3.84 -20.55
CA LEU A 188 6.56 4.50 -21.86
C LEU A 188 5.45 5.56 -21.93
N THR A 189 4.40 5.47 -21.11
CA THR A 189 3.20 6.30 -21.26
C THR A 189 3.00 7.33 -20.15
N ALA A 190 3.54 7.11 -18.96
CA ALA A 190 3.38 8.02 -17.83
C ALA A 190 4.28 9.25 -17.95
N THR A 191 3.83 10.39 -17.42
CA THR A 191 4.52 11.68 -17.42
C THR A 191 5.02 12.05 -16.00
N PRO A 192 6.06 12.89 -15.85
CA PRO A 192 6.67 13.21 -14.55
C PRO A 192 5.74 13.84 -13.51
N ASP A 193 4.63 14.45 -13.92
CA ASP A 193 3.58 14.97 -13.04
C ASP A 193 2.68 13.87 -12.44
N GLU A 194 2.76 12.64 -12.98
CA GLU A 194 2.02 11.49 -12.48
C GLU A 194 2.85 10.71 -11.44
N LEU A 195 2.27 10.43 -10.27
CA LEU A 195 2.93 9.61 -9.25
C LEU A 195 3.34 8.22 -9.77
N ARG A 196 2.57 7.65 -10.71
CA ARG A 196 2.88 6.35 -11.33
C ARG A 196 4.18 6.36 -12.14
N TYR A 197 4.57 7.50 -12.70
CA TYR A 197 5.86 7.68 -13.37
C TYR A 197 7.02 7.37 -12.43
N TRP A 198 7.00 7.96 -11.24
CA TRP A 198 8.04 7.77 -10.22
C TRP A 198 7.97 6.39 -9.59
N ASN A 199 6.76 5.89 -9.29
CA ASN A 199 6.57 4.53 -8.77
C ASN A 199 7.14 3.46 -9.72
N CYS A 200 6.88 3.58 -11.01
CA CYS A 200 7.38 2.65 -12.01
C CYS A 200 8.92 2.64 -12.03
N ARG A 201 9.53 3.82 -12.04
CA ARG A 201 11.00 3.99 -12.06
C ARG A 201 11.66 3.54 -10.77
N ALA A 202 11.03 3.72 -9.63
CA ALA A 202 11.53 3.18 -8.38
C ALA A 202 11.75 1.66 -8.45
N TRP A 203 10.78 0.94 -9.01
CA TRP A 203 10.90 -0.52 -9.17
C TRP A 203 11.89 -0.94 -10.25
N LEU A 204 12.05 -0.16 -11.31
CA LEU A 204 12.99 -0.46 -12.41
C LEU A 204 14.44 -0.20 -12.02
N TYR A 205 14.68 0.87 -11.27
CA TYR A 205 16.02 1.36 -10.96
C TYR A 205 16.50 0.97 -9.56
N MET A 206 15.70 0.21 -8.81
CA MET A 206 16.08 -0.28 -7.48
C MET A 206 17.42 -1.02 -7.52
N GLY A 207 18.39 -0.56 -6.72
CA GLY A 207 19.73 -1.13 -6.66
C GLY A 207 20.68 -0.68 -7.80
N THR A 208 20.28 0.27 -8.62
CA THR A 208 21.12 0.86 -9.68
C THR A 208 21.35 2.36 -9.42
N PRO A 209 22.40 2.99 -10.03
CA PRO A 209 22.66 4.43 -9.85
C PRO A 209 21.53 5.34 -10.34
N GLU A 210 20.72 4.88 -11.28
CA GLU A 210 19.58 5.61 -11.85
C GLU A 210 18.44 5.84 -10.84
N ILE A 211 18.52 5.22 -9.67
CA ILE A 211 17.54 5.41 -8.58
C ILE A 211 17.62 6.82 -7.95
N GLU A 212 18.78 7.50 -8.01
CA GLU A 212 18.99 8.75 -7.27
C GLU A 212 18.03 9.89 -7.66
N PRO A 213 17.77 10.18 -8.96
CA PRO A 213 16.75 11.16 -9.34
C PRO A 213 15.34 10.80 -8.87
N VAL A 214 15.01 9.49 -8.82
CA VAL A 214 13.71 9.00 -8.34
C VAL A 214 13.57 9.19 -6.83
N LYS A 215 14.65 8.90 -6.10
CA LYS A 215 14.73 9.12 -4.65
C LYS A 215 14.56 10.60 -4.30
N GLN A 216 15.25 11.48 -5.03
CA GLN A 216 15.11 12.92 -4.85
C GLN A 216 13.67 13.39 -5.08
N ALA A 217 12.99 12.93 -6.14
CA ALA A 217 11.60 13.27 -6.40
C ALA A 217 10.65 12.82 -5.27
N PHE A 218 10.88 11.66 -4.65
CA PHE A 218 10.10 11.24 -3.49
C PHE A 218 10.43 12.03 -2.22
N GLU A 219 11.68 12.44 -2.01
CA GLU A 219 12.04 13.33 -0.88
C GLU A 219 11.40 14.72 -1.04
N GLU A 220 11.36 15.29 -2.24
CA GLU A 220 10.62 16.52 -2.53
C GLU A 220 9.12 16.36 -2.28
N ASN A 221 8.52 15.26 -2.72
CA ASN A 221 7.12 14.93 -2.43
C ASN A 221 6.86 14.80 -0.92
N LYS A 222 7.77 14.20 -0.16
CA LYS A 222 7.70 14.08 1.30
C LYS A 222 7.68 15.46 1.98
N GLN A 223 8.39 16.45 1.44
CA GLN A 223 8.45 17.81 1.99
C GLN A 223 7.23 18.66 1.62
N THR A 224 6.63 18.44 0.46
CA THR A 224 5.59 19.31 -0.10
C THR A 224 4.18 18.80 0.09
N LEU A 225 3.99 17.47 0.23
CA LEU A 225 2.68 16.87 0.40
C LEU A 225 2.22 16.90 1.86
N SER A 226 0.91 17.04 2.07
CA SER A 226 0.32 16.89 3.40
C SER A 226 0.51 15.48 3.94
N ASN A 227 0.93 15.36 5.21
CA ASN A 227 1.26 14.10 5.88
C ASN A 227 0.03 13.25 6.26
N ASP A 228 -1.16 13.69 5.91
CA ASP A 228 -2.43 12.95 6.00
C ASP A 228 -2.94 12.51 4.62
N SER A 229 -2.13 12.69 3.56
CA SER A 229 -2.52 12.35 2.20
C SER A 229 -2.02 10.96 1.80
N ARG A 230 -2.82 10.28 0.96
CA ARG A 230 -2.40 9.01 0.35
C ARG A 230 -1.14 9.17 -0.54
N LYS A 231 -0.95 10.34 -1.17
CA LYS A 231 0.26 10.59 -1.98
C LYS A 231 1.51 10.60 -1.11
N TYR A 232 1.43 11.19 0.08
CA TYR A 232 2.52 11.17 1.06
C TYR A 232 2.83 9.74 1.52
N SER A 233 1.79 8.96 1.88
CA SER A 233 1.96 7.54 2.25
C SER A 233 2.67 6.74 1.16
N ILE A 234 2.30 6.92 -0.11
CA ILE A 234 2.94 6.22 -1.24
C ILE A 234 4.39 6.69 -1.43
N ALA A 235 4.67 7.99 -1.33
CA ALA A 235 6.04 8.53 -1.48
C ALA A 235 6.97 7.97 -0.39
N THR A 236 6.54 8.02 0.87
CA THR A 236 7.32 7.50 2.00
C THR A 236 7.47 5.98 1.96
N TYR A 237 6.46 5.24 1.49
CA TYR A 237 6.58 3.80 1.27
C TYR A 237 7.64 3.46 0.20
N ASN A 238 7.67 4.19 -0.93
CA ASN A 238 8.70 3.99 -1.95
C ASN A 238 10.10 4.38 -1.43
N LEU A 239 10.21 5.47 -0.66
CA LEU A 239 11.47 5.82 0.01
C LEU A 239 11.94 4.72 0.95
N SER A 240 11.03 4.12 1.73
CA SER A 240 11.41 3.00 2.60
C SER A 240 12.01 1.85 1.81
N ALA A 241 11.38 1.46 0.69
CA ALA A 241 11.90 0.40 -0.18
C ALA A 241 13.29 0.73 -0.78
N ILE A 242 13.50 1.98 -1.20
CA ILE A 242 14.79 2.46 -1.72
C ILE A 242 15.86 2.37 -0.61
N TYR A 243 15.61 2.94 0.57
CA TYR A 243 16.56 2.89 1.69
C TYR A 243 16.86 1.46 2.16
N ARG A 244 15.87 0.56 2.09
CA ARG A 244 16.10 -0.87 2.35
C ARG A 244 17.07 -1.47 1.35
N SER A 245 16.95 -1.15 0.06
CA SER A 245 17.89 -1.63 -0.99
C SER A 245 19.29 -1.06 -0.82
N GLU A 246 19.43 0.09 -0.18
CA GLU A 246 20.69 0.73 0.18
C GLU A 246 21.28 0.22 1.53
N ASN A 247 20.63 -0.74 2.19
CA ASN A 247 20.97 -1.23 3.53
C ASN A 247 20.96 -0.12 4.61
N ASN A 248 20.17 0.94 4.41
CA ASN A 248 19.95 1.99 5.40
C ASN A 248 18.71 1.68 6.25
N GLU A 249 18.92 0.85 7.27
CA GLU A 249 17.87 0.30 8.12
C GLU A 249 17.09 1.38 8.88
N SER A 250 17.77 2.42 9.34
CA SER A 250 17.14 3.53 10.07
C SER A 250 16.19 4.34 9.20
N LYS A 251 16.63 4.72 8.00
CA LYS A 251 15.80 5.44 7.02
C LYS A 251 14.69 4.57 6.45
N TYR A 252 14.93 3.28 6.25
CA TYR A 252 13.89 2.33 5.90
C TYR A 252 12.75 2.36 6.92
N LEU A 253 13.08 2.15 8.21
CA LEU A 253 12.09 2.12 9.28
C LEU A 253 11.40 3.49 9.46
N GLU A 254 12.15 4.61 9.44
CA GLU A 254 11.59 5.96 9.49
C GLU A 254 10.49 6.16 8.45
N ASN A 255 10.81 5.93 7.18
CA ASN A 255 9.88 6.18 6.09
C ASN A 255 8.70 5.21 6.08
N LEU A 256 8.90 3.97 6.53
CA LEU A 256 7.83 2.99 6.70
C LEU A 256 6.83 3.43 7.79
N ILE A 257 7.33 3.96 8.92
CA ILE A 257 6.49 4.51 10.00
C ILE A 257 5.71 5.74 9.50
N LEU A 258 6.36 6.66 8.79
CA LEU A 258 5.70 7.84 8.23
C LEU A 258 4.59 7.46 7.26
N SER A 259 4.80 6.43 6.43
CA SER A 259 3.78 5.88 5.55
C SER A 259 2.58 5.33 6.33
N ALA A 260 2.82 4.54 7.37
CA ALA A 260 1.76 3.99 8.22
C ALA A 260 0.97 5.09 8.93
N MET A 261 1.64 6.12 9.47
CA MET A 261 1.01 7.27 10.10
C MET A 261 0.09 8.03 9.15
N ALA A 262 0.51 8.21 7.89
CA ALA A 262 -0.31 8.85 6.84
C ALA A 262 -1.54 8.00 6.48
N ASP A 263 -1.40 6.69 6.39
CA ASP A 263 -2.51 5.77 6.13
C ASP A 263 -3.54 5.81 7.26
N ILE A 264 -3.12 5.86 8.53
CA ILE A 264 -4.02 5.97 9.69
C ILE A 264 -4.77 7.30 9.66
N ARG A 265 -4.08 8.44 9.44
CA ARG A 265 -4.71 9.77 9.37
C ARG A 265 -5.70 9.90 8.21
N SER A 266 -5.40 9.29 7.06
CA SER A 266 -6.29 9.28 5.90
C SER A 266 -7.41 8.24 5.98
N VAL A 267 -7.44 7.43 7.05
CA VAL A 267 -8.36 6.30 7.23
C VAL A 267 -8.31 5.34 6.04
N ASN A 268 -7.09 4.92 5.69
CA ASN A 268 -6.86 3.96 4.62
C ASN A 268 -6.99 2.52 5.17
N GLY A 269 -7.86 1.70 4.57
CA GLY A 269 -8.05 0.29 4.94
C GLY A 269 -6.96 -0.66 4.41
N ASP A 270 -6.13 -0.22 3.46
CA ASP A 270 -5.00 -1.01 2.94
C ASP A 270 -3.67 -0.56 3.57
N ILE A 271 -3.42 -0.99 4.81
CA ILE A 271 -2.28 -0.57 5.62
C ILE A 271 -1.13 -1.56 5.48
N GLY A 272 -0.47 -1.55 4.31
CA GLY A 272 0.67 -2.43 4.04
C GLY A 272 1.91 -2.08 4.84
N SER A 273 2.19 -0.80 5.02
CA SER A 273 3.33 -0.29 5.78
C SER A 273 3.27 -0.70 7.27
N LEU A 274 2.10 -0.62 7.91
CA LEU A 274 1.96 -1.05 9.31
C LEU A 274 2.15 -2.56 9.47
N GLN A 275 1.69 -3.37 8.50
CA GLN A 275 1.96 -4.81 8.49
C GLN A 275 3.46 -5.10 8.40
N GLU A 276 4.19 -4.39 7.55
CA GLU A 276 5.64 -4.54 7.41
C GLU A 276 6.39 -4.12 8.69
N ILE A 277 5.91 -3.06 9.38
CA ILE A 277 6.44 -2.66 10.69
C ILE A 277 6.18 -3.75 11.73
N ALA A 278 4.99 -4.35 11.75
CA ALA A 278 4.67 -5.44 12.67
C ALA A 278 5.61 -6.65 12.46
N GLU A 279 5.89 -7.01 11.21
CA GLU A 279 6.85 -8.06 10.87
C GLU A 279 8.26 -7.70 11.31
N TYR A 280 8.69 -6.46 11.07
CA TYR A 280 9.99 -5.95 11.49
C TYR A 280 10.15 -6.01 13.00
N LEU A 281 9.21 -5.49 13.76
CA LEU A 281 9.21 -5.49 15.23
C LEU A 281 9.21 -6.90 15.80
N PHE A 282 8.43 -7.81 15.22
CA PHE A 282 8.39 -9.22 15.62
C PHE A 282 9.76 -9.89 15.48
N LYS A 283 10.45 -9.68 14.34
CA LYS A 283 11.80 -10.21 14.10
C LYS A 283 12.85 -9.68 15.08
N HIS A 284 12.59 -8.51 15.68
CA HIS A 284 13.51 -7.86 16.62
C HIS A 284 13.06 -7.95 18.09
N GLY A 285 12.08 -8.80 18.39
CA GLY A 285 11.67 -9.12 19.76
C GLY A 285 10.69 -8.12 20.40
N GLU A 286 10.21 -7.10 19.68
CA GLU A 286 9.20 -6.14 20.13
C GLU A 286 7.78 -6.75 19.97
N ILE A 287 7.52 -7.87 20.68
CA ILE A 287 6.36 -8.75 20.46
C ILE A 287 5.03 -8.05 20.77
N ASP A 288 4.96 -7.28 21.87
CA ASP A 288 3.72 -6.61 22.29
C ASP A 288 3.25 -5.58 21.24
N ARG A 289 4.19 -4.76 20.74
CA ARG A 289 3.90 -3.76 19.71
C ARG A 289 3.56 -4.42 18.39
N ALA A 290 4.31 -5.47 17.99
CA ALA A 290 4.03 -6.25 16.78
C ALA A 290 2.62 -6.87 16.82
N TYR A 291 2.18 -7.39 17.97
CA TYR A 291 0.85 -7.93 18.17
C TYR A 291 -0.24 -6.88 18.00
N ASN A 292 -0.09 -5.71 18.62
CA ASN A 292 -1.07 -4.63 18.51
C ASN A 292 -1.20 -4.13 17.06
N TYR A 293 -0.07 -4.01 16.33
CA TYR A 293 -0.06 -3.55 14.96
C TYR A 293 -0.69 -4.56 13.99
N ILE A 294 -0.36 -5.85 14.12
CA ILE A 294 -0.94 -6.87 13.25
C ILE A 294 -2.44 -7.08 13.51
N LEU A 295 -2.88 -6.94 14.77
CA LEU A 295 -4.29 -6.99 15.14
C LEU A 295 -5.07 -5.85 14.48
N TYR A 296 -4.53 -4.62 14.54
CA TYR A 296 -5.12 -3.46 13.87
C TYR A 296 -5.22 -3.66 12.35
N CYS A 297 -4.14 -4.13 11.71
CA CYS A 297 -4.12 -4.44 10.27
C CYS A 297 -5.20 -5.47 9.89
N SER A 298 -5.35 -6.52 10.71
CA SER A 298 -6.33 -7.58 10.48
C SER A 298 -7.77 -7.03 10.56
N GLN A 299 -8.08 -6.22 11.57
CA GLN A 299 -9.39 -5.59 11.74
C GLN A 299 -9.72 -4.67 10.54
N LYS A 300 -8.77 -3.84 10.10
CA LYS A 300 -8.99 -2.94 8.95
C LYS A 300 -9.14 -3.71 7.64
N ALA A 301 -8.35 -4.75 7.42
CA ALA A 301 -8.46 -5.60 6.23
C ALA A 301 -9.82 -6.32 6.16
N MET A 302 -10.35 -6.77 7.29
CA MET A 302 -11.69 -7.37 7.37
C MET A 302 -12.79 -6.34 7.08
N LEU A 303 -12.72 -5.16 7.66
CA LEU A 303 -13.71 -4.08 7.43
C LEU A 303 -13.74 -3.60 5.98
N PHE A 304 -12.58 -3.52 5.35
CA PHE A 304 -12.46 -3.13 3.94
C PHE A 304 -12.67 -4.30 2.96
N HIS A 305 -12.88 -5.53 3.45
CA HIS A 305 -12.97 -6.76 2.66
C HIS A 305 -11.72 -7.07 1.81
N ASN A 306 -10.52 -6.69 2.27
CA ASN A 306 -9.26 -6.92 1.55
C ASN A 306 -8.81 -8.38 1.68
N ARG A 307 -9.40 -9.28 0.87
CA ARG A 307 -9.16 -10.73 0.90
C ARG A 307 -7.70 -11.10 0.67
N VAL A 308 -7.03 -10.43 -0.27
CA VAL A 308 -5.60 -10.69 -0.56
C VAL A 308 -4.75 -10.37 0.66
N ARG A 309 -5.03 -9.27 1.35
CA ARG A 309 -4.30 -8.88 2.56
C ARG A 309 -4.55 -9.85 3.72
N ILE A 310 -5.79 -10.27 3.91
CA ILE A 310 -6.16 -11.23 4.96
C ILE A 310 -5.37 -12.53 4.78
N VAL A 311 -5.34 -13.09 3.57
CA VAL A 311 -4.58 -14.32 3.28
C VAL A 311 -3.09 -14.11 3.52
N LYS A 312 -2.51 -13.02 3.00
CA LYS A 312 -1.08 -12.71 3.15
C LYS A 312 -0.64 -12.54 4.61
N MET A 313 -1.51 -11.96 5.47
CA MET A 313 -1.20 -11.73 6.88
C MET A 313 -1.39 -12.97 7.77
N SER A 314 -2.21 -13.93 7.36
CA SER A 314 -2.68 -15.01 8.25
C SER A 314 -1.56 -15.80 8.93
N HIS A 315 -0.49 -16.12 8.18
CA HIS A 315 0.66 -16.85 8.72
C HIS A 315 1.44 -16.01 9.74
N LEU A 316 1.77 -14.77 9.40
CA LEU A 316 2.47 -13.83 10.27
C LEU A 316 1.66 -13.55 11.55
N GLN A 317 0.36 -13.34 11.42
CA GLN A 317 -0.54 -13.11 12.55
C GLN A 317 -0.53 -14.29 13.52
N ASN A 318 -0.57 -15.52 13.00
CA ASN A 318 -0.49 -16.73 13.85
C ASN A 318 0.86 -16.85 14.59
N GLN A 319 1.96 -16.52 13.95
CA GLN A 319 3.29 -16.55 14.58
C GLN A 319 3.37 -15.50 15.71
N ILE A 320 2.99 -14.26 15.43
CA ILE A 320 2.99 -13.18 16.42
C ILE A 320 2.07 -13.52 17.60
N TYR A 321 0.87 -14.03 17.32
CA TYR A 321 -0.09 -14.40 18.35
C TYR A 321 0.44 -15.49 19.30
N LYS A 322 1.06 -16.54 18.75
CA LYS A 322 1.69 -17.60 19.57
C LYS A 322 2.82 -17.04 20.45
N ALA A 323 3.71 -16.24 19.89
CA ALA A 323 4.79 -15.62 20.63
C ALA A 323 4.29 -14.71 21.76
N TYR A 324 3.26 -13.90 21.48
CA TYR A 324 2.60 -13.05 22.47
C TYR A 324 1.97 -13.87 23.62
N GLN A 325 1.29 -14.98 23.32
CA GLN A 325 0.74 -15.87 24.35
C GLN A 325 1.83 -16.51 25.21
N GLU A 326 2.93 -16.95 24.62
CA GLU A 326 4.06 -17.54 25.35
C GLU A 326 4.71 -16.52 26.29
N GLN A 327 4.96 -15.30 25.82
CA GLN A 327 5.48 -14.19 26.62
C GLN A 327 4.56 -13.87 27.80
N SER A 328 3.25 -13.73 27.55
CA SER A 328 2.26 -13.43 28.59
C SER A 328 2.19 -14.53 29.66
N ARG A 329 2.22 -15.81 29.26
CA ARG A 329 2.26 -16.95 30.19
C ARG A 329 3.54 -16.95 31.03
N THR A 330 4.67 -16.53 30.47
CA THR A 330 5.95 -16.49 31.19
C THR A 330 5.95 -15.37 32.22
N GLN A 331 5.36 -14.23 31.91
CA GLN A 331 5.22 -13.08 32.84
C GLN A 331 4.22 -13.34 33.97
N GLN A 332 3.26 -14.25 33.78
CA GLN A 332 2.26 -14.62 34.82
C GLN A 332 2.70 -15.75 35.74
N LYS A 333 3.86 -16.36 35.49
CA LYS A 333 4.41 -17.35 36.44
C LYS A 333 5.12 -16.61 37.58
N PRO A 334 4.72 -16.88 38.86
CA PRO A 334 5.31 -16.22 40.04
C PRO A 334 6.76 -16.56 40.21
#